data_9ada151020584b1c247f00880c78073d
#
_entry.id   9ada151020584b1c247f00880c78073d
#
_cell.length_a   1.000
_cell.length_b   1.000
_cell.length_c   1.000
_cell.angle_alpha   90.00
_cell.angle_beta   90.00
_cell.angle_gamma   90.00
#
_symmetry.space_group_name_H-M   'P 1'
#
loop_
_entity.id
_entity.type
_entity.pdbx_description
1 polymer ?
#
loop_
_entity_poly.entity_id
_entity_poly.type
_entity_poly.pdbx_seq_one_letter_code
_entity_poly.pdbx_strand_id
1 'polypeptide(L)'
;MQPDRAQALLFPYVSSPKRIFEELVLTFQSIESVKRLAIAGSLAEGNHDGYDEIQLVMEATDPLLVVNALNDIFPIRYFRPFSGMDFPSGRFWLHDESPFNFVAMAFYEGVELEEAIGKGKLAHGPVIREIPSDTKDDWSPPRQYKFPDISNDGELSRLVEPTLFAIRAVVREGEDLEGVMANLTVLQRGRVSGRVSDGLIFLIDEISAMVSELVRLRK
;
A
#
# COMPACT_ATOMS: atom_id res chain seq x y z
N MET A 1 -0.72 -2.31 25.17
CA MET A 1 -1.97 -1.58 24.80
C MET A 1 -2.75 -2.51 23.88
N GLN A 2 -4.09 -2.57 23.98
CA GLN A 2 -4.86 -3.41 23.06
C GLN A 2 -4.76 -2.82 21.65
N PRO A 3 -4.47 -3.63 20.60
CA PRO A 3 -4.27 -3.16 19.23
C PRO A 3 -5.42 -2.29 18.71
N ASP A 4 -6.67 -2.71 18.93
CA ASP A 4 -7.86 -1.97 18.49
C ASP A 4 -7.95 -0.55 19.09
N ARG A 5 -7.53 -0.40 20.35
CA ARG A 5 -7.54 0.91 21.02
C ARG A 5 -6.43 1.83 20.48
N ALA A 6 -5.26 1.27 20.18
CA ALA A 6 -4.19 2.04 19.57
C ALA A 6 -4.56 2.49 18.15
N GLN A 7 -5.18 1.60 17.37
CA GLN A 7 -5.65 1.91 16.02
C GLN A 7 -6.70 3.03 16.05
N ALA A 8 -7.72 2.92 16.90
CA ALA A 8 -8.77 3.93 17.01
C ALA A 8 -8.25 5.31 17.44
N LEU A 9 -7.17 5.35 18.22
CA LEU A 9 -6.54 6.60 18.66
C LEU A 9 -5.62 7.20 17.58
N LEU A 10 -4.92 6.35 16.84
CA LEU A 10 -3.99 6.79 15.80
C LEU A 10 -4.71 7.16 14.49
N PHE A 11 -5.85 6.51 14.19
CA PHE A 11 -6.56 6.65 12.92
C PHE A 11 -8.08 6.67 13.10
N PRO A 12 -8.64 7.70 13.76
CA PRO A 12 -10.08 7.72 14.09
C PRO A 12 -11.01 7.85 12.88
N TYR A 13 -10.47 8.18 11.70
CA TYR A 13 -11.27 8.52 10.51
C TYR A 13 -10.93 7.70 9.26
N VAL A 14 -10.01 6.74 9.33
CA VAL A 14 -9.58 5.98 8.16
C VAL A 14 -10.41 4.72 7.94
N SER A 15 -10.53 4.34 6.67
CA SER A 15 -11.23 3.13 6.27
C SER A 15 -10.48 1.87 6.72
N SER A 16 -11.20 0.78 6.90
CA SER A 16 -10.53 -0.51 7.10
C SER A 16 -9.93 -1.02 5.79
N PRO A 17 -8.81 -1.76 5.82
CA PRO A 17 -8.25 -2.41 4.64
C PRO A 17 -9.28 -3.22 3.86
N LYS A 18 -10.18 -3.90 4.56
CA LYS A 18 -11.26 -4.68 3.96
C LYS A 18 -12.21 -3.82 3.12
N ARG A 19 -12.60 -2.64 3.60
CA ARG A 19 -13.49 -1.75 2.84
C ARG A 19 -12.80 -1.24 1.57
N ILE A 20 -11.56 -0.79 1.67
CA ILE A 20 -10.78 -0.34 0.53
C ILE A 20 -10.67 -1.48 -0.50
N PHE A 21 -10.33 -2.67 -0.02
CA PHE A 21 -10.22 -3.86 -0.87
C PHE A 21 -11.52 -4.20 -1.60
N GLU A 22 -12.66 -4.22 -0.90
CA GLU A 22 -13.96 -4.52 -1.49
C GLU A 22 -14.32 -3.52 -2.61
N GLU A 23 -14.05 -2.24 -2.40
CA GLU A 23 -14.28 -1.18 -3.38
C GLU A 23 -13.36 -1.32 -4.61
N LEU A 24 -12.07 -1.64 -4.38
CA LEU A 24 -11.11 -1.87 -5.46
C LEU A 24 -11.46 -3.09 -6.30
N VAL A 25 -11.85 -4.20 -5.66
CA VAL A 25 -12.23 -5.42 -6.37
C VAL A 25 -13.43 -5.18 -7.27
N LEU A 26 -14.49 -4.54 -6.75
CA LEU A 26 -15.67 -4.21 -7.54
C LEU A 26 -15.33 -3.37 -8.76
N THR A 27 -14.42 -2.41 -8.62
CA THR A 27 -14.00 -1.57 -9.74
C THR A 27 -13.12 -2.33 -10.71
N PHE A 28 -12.09 -3.02 -10.22
CA PHE A 28 -11.12 -3.69 -11.10
C PHE A 28 -11.73 -4.84 -11.90
N GLN A 29 -12.71 -5.54 -11.32
CA GLN A 29 -13.47 -6.57 -12.05
C GLN A 29 -14.29 -5.99 -13.21
N SER A 30 -14.60 -4.69 -13.21
CA SER A 30 -15.33 -4.03 -14.29
C SER A 30 -14.43 -3.50 -15.42
N ILE A 31 -13.09 -3.53 -15.24
CA ILE A 31 -12.13 -3.02 -16.21
C ILE A 31 -11.83 -4.11 -17.25
N GLU A 32 -12.15 -3.86 -18.51
CA GLU A 32 -11.94 -4.84 -19.62
C GLU A 32 -10.48 -5.31 -19.76
N SER A 33 -9.52 -4.43 -19.45
CA SER A 33 -8.10 -4.77 -19.50
C SER A 33 -7.65 -5.76 -18.42
N VAL A 34 -8.39 -5.93 -17.33
CA VAL A 34 -8.10 -6.88 -16.27
C VAL A 34 -8.59 -8.27 -16.68
N LYS A 35 -7.66 -9.18 -16.95
CA LYS A 35 -7.95 -10.56 -17.32
C LYS A 35 -8.06 -11.46 -16.10
N ARG A 36 -7.20 -11.23 -15.11
CA ARG A 36 -7.18 -12.00 -13.87
C ARG A 36 -6.83 -11.08 -12.71
N LEU A 37 -7.48 -11.29 -11.58
CA LEU A 37 -7.25 -10.56 -10.32
C LEU A 37 -7.13 -11.56 -9.19
N ALA A 38 -6.10 -11.44 -8.40
CA ALA A 38 -5.88 -12.25 -7.22
C ALA A 38 -5.47 -11.38 -6.02
N ILE A 39 -5.72 -11.89 -4.82
CA ILE A 39 -5.30 -11.29 -3.56
C ILE A 39 -4.20 -12.10 -2.91
N ALA A 40 -3.34 -11.43 -2.15
CA ALA A 40 -2.29 -12.06 -1.36
C ALA A 40 -2.29 -11.52 0.07
N GLY A 41 -1.46 -12.09 0.93
CA GLY A 41 -1.26 -11.65 2.30
C GLY A 41 -2.45 -11.83 3.22
N SER A 42 -2.48 -11.06 4.30
CA SER A 42 -3.44 -11.20 5.41
C SER A 42 -4.91 -11.10 5.00
N LEU A 43 -5.23 -10.29 3.98
CA LEU A 43 -6.60 -10.21 3.45
C LEU A 43 -7.04 -11.53 2.81
N ALA A 44 -6.15 -12.21 2.07
CA ALA A 44 -6.43 -13.50 1.47
C ALA A 44 -6.57 -14.60 2.53
N GLU A 45 -5.79 -14.53 3.60
CA GLU A 45 -5.82 -15.46 4.73
C GLU A 45 -7.00 -15.21 5.66
N GLY A 46 -7.65 -14.05 5.58
CA GLY A 46 -8.75 -13.68 6.45
C GLY A 46 -8.33 -13.27 7.87
N ASN A 47 -7.03 -13.01 8.09
CA ASN A 47 -6.46 -12.63 9.39
C ASN A 47 -5.99 -11.16 9.42
N HIS A 48 -6.49 -10.34 8.49
CA HIS A 48 -6.15 -8.93 8.36
C HIS A 48 -6.61 -8.10 9.56
N ASP A 49 -5.87 -7.05 9.85
CA ASP A 49 -6.25 -5.98 10.78
C ASP A 49 -6.05 -4.59 10.14
N GLY A 50 -6.23 -3.51 10.90
CA GLY A 50 -6.10 -2.14 10.39
C GLY A 50 -4.68 -1.70 10.06
N TYR A 51 -3.68 -2.54 10.28
CA TYR A 51 -2.27 -2.27 9.98
C TYR A 51 -1.76 -3.08 8.79
N ASP A 52 -2.64 -3.72 8.05
CA ASP A 52 -2.26 -4.56 6.92
C ASP A 52 -2.37 -3.81 5.60
N GLU A 53 -1.39 -4.04 4.73
CA GLU A 53 -1.44 -3.61 3.34
C GLU A 53 -2.41 -4.45 2.52
N ILE A 54 -2.91 -3.87 1.45
CA ILE A 54 -3.76 -4.53 0.46
C ILE A 54 -2.88 -5.02 -0.68
N GLN A 55 -2.74 -6.34 -0.82
CA GLN A 55 -1.87 -6.94 -1.83
C GLN A 55 -2.70 -7.52 -2.97
N LEU A 56 -2.57 -6.94 -4.16
CA LEU A 56 -3.25 -7.35 -5.39
C LEU A 56 -2.26 -7.82 -6.44
N VAL A 57 -2.59 -8.91 -7.10
CA VAL A 57 -1.82 -9.49 -8.19
C VAL A 57 -2.72 -9.60 -9.40
N MET A 58 -2.28 -9.07 -10.52
CA MET A 58 -3.14 -8.91 -11.69
C MET A 58 -2.42 -9.28 -12.99
N GLU A 59 -3.20 -9.82 -13.92
CA GLU A 59 -2.92 -9.83 -15.33
C GLU A 59 -3.80 -8.81 -16.03
N ALA A 60 -3.20 -7.77 -16.60
CA ALA A 60 -3.92 -6.71 -17.27
C ALA A 60 -3.21 -6.32 -18.59
N THR A 61 -3.99 -6.16 -19.66
CA THR A 61 -3.47 -5.71 -20.96
C THR A 61 -3.09 -4.23 -20.98
N ASP A 62 -3.65 -3.44 -20.06
CA ASP A 62 -3.30 -2.06 -19.81
C ASP A 62 -3.25 -1.79 -18.30
N PRO A 63 -2.10 -2.02 -17.65
CA PRO A 63 -1.92 -1.75 -16.22
C PRO A 63 -2.15 -0.29 -15.83
N LEU A 64 -1.92 0.67 -16.74
CA LEU A 64 -2.14 2.08 -16.45
C LEU A 64 -3.61 2.41 -16.25
N LEU A 65 -4.53 1.75 -16.97
CA LEU A 65 -5.95 1.89 -16.74
C LEU A 65 -6.35 1.48 -15.32
N VAL A 66 -5.74 0.42 -14.79
CA VAL A 66 -5.99 -0.05 -13.42
C VAL A 66 -5.53 0.98 -12.39
N VAL A 67 -4.32 1.54 -12.59
CA VAL A 67 -3.79 2.60 -11.70
C VAL A 67 -4.62 3.87 -11.78
N ASN A 68 -5.09 4.23 -12.98
CA ASN A 68 -5.98 5.37 -13.14
C ASN A 68 -7.31 5.16 -12.41
N ALA A 69 -7.88 3.95 -12.49
CA ALA A 69 -9.10 3.60 -11.76
C ALA A 69 -8.88 3.62 -10.24
N LEU A 70 -7.74 3.11 -9.75
CA LEU A 70 -7.37 3.26 -8.34
C LEU A 70 -7.39 4.73 -7.93
N ASN A 71 -6.71 5.60 -8.70
CA ASN A 71 -6.62 7.02 -8.39
C ASN A 71 -7.95 7.76 -8.46
N ASP A 72 -8.89 7.28 -9.27
CA ASP A 72 -10.23 7.89 -9.40
C ASP A 72 -11.12 7.61 -8.18
N ILE A 73 -10.97 6.43 -7.57
CA ILE A 73 -11.70 6.03 -6.36
C ILE A 73 -10.99 6.52 -5.11
N PHE A 74 -9.69 6.24 -5.02
CA PHE A 74 -8.82 6.61 -3.91
C PHE A 74 -7.64 7.40 -4.46
N PRO A 75 -7.64 8.74 -4.37
CA PRO A 75 -6.55 9.56 -4.87
C PRO A 75 -5.19 9.10 -4.34
N ILE A 76 -4.24 8.86 -5.24
CA ILE A 76 -2.92 8.39 -4.89
C ILE A 76 -2.09 9.56 -4.37
N ARG A 77 -1.55 9.42 -3.17
CA ARG A 77 -0.68 10.40 -2.52
C ARG A 77 0.78 10.19 -2.87
N TYR A 78 1.21 8.94 -2.86
CA TYR A 78 2.58 8.56 -3.12
C TYR A 78 2.64 7.22 -3.82
N PHE A 79 3.58 7.07 -4.74
CA PHE A 79 3.85 5.83 -5.47
C PHE A 79 5.31 5.44 -5.32
N ARG A 80 5.58 4.16 -5.08
CA ARG A 80 6.92 3.59 -5.08
C ARG A 80 6.93 2.31 -5.91
N PRO A 81 7.71 2.26 -7.01
CA PRO A 81 7.79 1.07 -7.85
C PRO A 81 8.44 -0.10 -7.11
N PHE A 82 8.08 -1.32 -7.49
CA PHE A 82 8.80 -2.51 -7.08
C PHE A 82 10.11 -2.62 -7.85
N SER A 83 11.17 -3.00 -7.14
CA SER A 83 12.46 -3.29 -7.77
C SER A 83 12.36 -4.57 -8.58
N GLY A 84 12.76 -4.52 -9.85
CA GLY A 84 12.81 -5.68 -10.74
C GLY A 84 11.45 -6.12 -11.30
N MET A 85 10.42 -5.31 -11.17
CA MET A 85 9.13 -5.50 -11.82
C MET A 85 8.85 -4.38 -12.82
N ASP A 86 8.02 -4.68 -13.82
CA ASP A 86 7.62 -3.71 -14.81
C ASP A 86 6.70 -2.64 -14.21
N PHE A 87 6.85 -1.44 -14.73
CA PHE A 87 6.00 -0.31 -14.42
C PHE A 87 4.58 -0.56 -14.99
N PRO A 88 3.50 -0.27 -14.22
CA PRO A 88 3.45 0.47 -12.95
C PRO A 88 3.35 -0.41 -11.69
N SER A 89 3.92 -1.60 -11.67
CA SER A 89 3.93 -2.43 -10.45
C SER A 89 4.59 -1.71 -9.29
N GLY A 90 3.92 -1.65 -8.14
CA GLY A 90 4.44 -0.91 -7.00
C GLY A 90 3.48 -0.79 -5.83
N ARG A 91 3.84 0.10 -4.90
CA ARG A 91 3.05 0.46 -3.73
C ARG A 91 2.45 1.84 -3.91
N PHE A 92 1.17 1.95 -3.58
CA PHE A 92 0.37 3.16 -3.74
C PHE A 92 -0.19 3.57 -2.37
N TRP A 93 0.34 4.64 -1.81
CA TRP A 93 -0.24 5.27 -0.61
C TRP A 93 -1.37 6.18 -1.03
N LEU A 94 -2.51 6.02 -0.35
CA LEU A 94 -3.74 6.71 -0.69
C LEU A 94 -3.89 7.99 0.12
N HIS A 95 -4.59 8.96 -0.45
CA HIS A 95 -4.99 10.18 0.27
C HIS A 95 -6.03 9.84 1.33
N ASP A 96 -5.96 10.50 2.47
CA ASP A 96 -6.93 10.39 3.56
C ASP A 96 -7.09 8.98 4.14
N GLU A 97 -6.15 8.06 3.83
CA GLU A 97 -6.10 6.73 4.39
C GLU A 97 -4.86 6.54 5.27
N SER A 98 -4.93 5.56 6.16
CA SER A 98 -3.79 5.23 7.02
C SER A 98 -2.56 4.87 6.17
N PRO A 99 -1.34 5.34 6.51
CA PRO A 99 -0.12 4.91 5.84
C PRO A 99 0.12 3.40 5.83
N PHE A 100 -0.54 2.64 6.71
CA PHE A 100 -0.51 1.18 6.69
C PHE A 100 -1.37 0.58 5.58
N ASN A 101 -2.45 1.26 5.19
CA ASN A 101 -3.44 0.77 4.22
C ASN A 101 -3.03 1.07 2.78
N PHE A 102 -1.74 1.01 2.46
CA PHE A 102 -1.32 1.17 1.07
C PHE A 102 -1.71 -0.03 0.22
N VAL A 103 -1.90 0.20 -1.06
CA VAL A 103 -2.22 -0.83 -2.05
C VAL A 103 -0.94 -1.25 -2.76
N ALA A 104 -0.55 -2.50 -2.62
CA ALA A 104 0.54 -3.11 -3.35
C ALA A 104 -0.03 -3.82 -4.58
N MET A 105 0.26 -3.34 -5.77
CA MET A 105 -0.19 -3.95 -7.03
C MET A 105 0.99 -4.49 -7.82
N ALA A 106 0.92 -5.77 -8.16
CA ALA A 106 1.88 -6.46 -9.01
C ALA A 106 1.19 -6.90 -10.30
N PHE A 107 1.73 -6.47 -11.43
CA PHE A 107 1.24 -6.84 -12.76
C PHE A 107 2.17 -7.90 -13.36
N TYR A 108 1.57 -8.97 -13.88
CA TYR A 108 2.25 -10.08 -14.52
C TYR A 108 1.57 -10.37 -15.86
N GLU A 109 2.30 -10.97 -16.79
CA GLU A 109 1.78 -11.40 -18.08
C GLU A 109 1.72 -12.93 -18.17
N GLY A 110 0.53 -13.48 -18.49
CA GLY A 110 0.33 -14.87 -18.89
C GLY A 110 1.03 -15.91 -18.01
N VAL A 111 2.05 -16.57 -18.54
CA VAL A 111 2.76 -17.66 -17.86
C VAL A 111 3.47 -17.21 -16.58
N GLU A 112 3.92 -15.96 -16.49
CA GLU A 112 4.57 -15.42 -15.30
C GLU A 112 3.59 -15.33 -14.13
N LEU A 113 2.34 -14.98 -14.39
CA LEU A 113 1.30 -14.96 -13.37
C LEU A 113 1.06 -16.37 -12.81
N GLU A 114 0.93 -17.38 -13.68
CA GLU A 114 0.79 -18.79 -13.27
C GLU A 114 1.96 -19.26 -12.39
N GLU A 115 3.18 -18.89 -12.77
CA GLU A 115 4.37 -19.19 -12.00
C GLU A 115 4.40 -18.45 -10.65
N ALA A 116 3.96 -17.20 -10.64
CA ALA A 116 3.88 -16.39 -9.43
C ALA A 116 2.85 -16.98 -8.46
N ILE A 117 1.68 -17.38 -8.97
CA ILE A 117 0.62 -18.05 -8.19
C ILE A 117 1.10 -19.42 -7.69
N GLY A 118 1.64 -20.25 -8.58
CA GLY A 118 1.98 -21.64 -8.28
C GLY A 118 3.22 -21.83 -7.40
N LYS A 119 4.18 -20.91 -7.43
CA LYS A 119 5.47 -21.02 -6.72
C LYS A 119 5.56 -20.18 -5.47
N GLY A 120 4.54 -19.40 -5.13
CA GLY A 120 4.57 -18.47 -4.02
C GLY A 120 5.68 -17.40 -4.16
N LYS A 121 6.14 -17.14 -5.38
CA LYS A 121 7.24 -16.21 -5.69
C LYS A 121 6.80 -14.76 -5.81
N LEU A 122 5.68 -14.41 -5.21
CA LEU A 122 5.24 -13.03 -5.20
C LEU A 122 6.10 -12.21 -4.28
N ALA A 123 6.40 -10.99 -4.69
CA ALA A 123 7.10 -10.01 -3.86
C ALA A 123 6.41 -9.74 -2.51
N HIS A 124 5.21 -10.29 -2.29
CA HIS A 124 4.31 -10.04 -1.17
C HIS A 124 3.75 -11.29 -0.49
N GLY A 125 4.31 -12.46 -0.75
CA GLY A 125 3.83 -13.71 -0.18
C GLY A 125 2.93 -14.52 -1.13
N PRO A 126 2.39 -15.68 -0.69
CA PRO A 126 1.62 -16.56 -1.53
C PRO A 126 0.29 -15.90 -1.93
N VAL A 127 -0.09 -16.06 -3.20
CA VAL A 127 -1.47 -15.79 -3.63
C VAL A 127 -2.34 -16.93 -3.15
N ILE A 128 -3.40 -16.61 -2.44
CA ILE A 128 -4.28 -17.62 -1.85
C ILE A 128 -5.59 -17.72 -2.62
N ARG A 129 -5.99 -16.64 -3.31
CA ARG A 129 -7.31 -16.60 -3.93
C ARG A 129 -7.33 -15.78 -5.21
N GLU A 130 -7.76 -16.41 -6.30
CA GLU A 130 -8.16 -15.72 -7.53
C GLU A 130 -9.62 -15.25 -7.39
N ILE A 131 -9.89 -14.02 -7.87
CA ILE A 131 -11.22 -13.42 -7.84
C ILE A 131 -11.80 -13.55 -9.24
N PRO A 132 -13.00 -14.13 -9.42
CA PRO A 132 -13.64 -14.22 -10.72
C PRO A 132 -13.81 -12.84 -11.35
N SER A 133 -13.53 -12.73 -12.64
CA SER A 133 -13.78 -11.51 -13.41
C SER A 133 -15.25 -11.47 -13.85
N ASP A 134 -16.00 -10.56 -13.26
CA ASP A 134 -17.35 -10.21 -13.74
C ASP A 134 -17.22 -8.99 -14.65
N THR A 135 -17.45 -9.18 -15.95
CA THR A 135 -17.51 -8.05 -16.90
C THR A 135 -18.77 -7.25 -16.64
N LYS A 136 -18.62 -5.98 -16.27
CA LYS A 136 -19.71 -5.03 -16.16
C LYS A 136 -19.66 -4.03 -17.32
N ASP A 137 -20.80 -3.78 -17.94
CA ASP A 137 -20.92 -2.96 -19.15
C ASP A 137 -20.84 -1.43 -18.93
N ASP A 138 -20.77 -0.94 -17.68
CA ASP A 138 -20.88 0.49 -17.35
C ASP A 138 -19.56 1.14 -16.90
N TRP A 139 -18.41 0.62 -17.33
CA TRP A 139 -17.15 1.22 -16.97
C TRP A 139 -16.82 2.46 -17.81
N SER A 140 -16.60 3.59 -17.14
CA SER A 140 -16.10 4.83 -17.77
C SER A 140 -14.59 4.94 -17.57
N PRO A 141 -13.84 5.37 -18.60
CA PRO A 141 -12.38 5.51 -18.47
C PRO A 141 -12.04 6.52 -17.37
N PRO A 142 -11.13 6.15 -16.44
CA PRO A 142 -10.74 6.99 -15.32
C PRO A 142 -9.90 8.18 -15.77
N ARG A 143 -9.72 9.15 -14.88
CA ARG A 143 -8.80 10.27 -15.09
C ARG A 143 -7.35 9.76 -15.14
N GLN A 144 -6.58 10.30 -16.07
CA GLN A 144 -5.18 9.91 -16.19
C GLN A 144 -4.38 10.34 -14.93
N TYR A 145 -3.86 9.37 -14.22
CA TYR A 145 -2.93 9.60 -13.11
C TYR A 145 -1.57 10.04 -13.63
N LYS A 146 -1.02 11.09 -13.05
CA LYS A 146 0.33 11.56 -13.35
C LYS A 146 1.26 11.08 -12.23
N PHE A 147 2.11 10.13 -12.56
CA PHE A 147 3.12 9.65 -11.60
C PHE A 147 4.04 10.80 -11.19
N PRO A 148 4.28 10.97 -9.87
CA PRO A 148 5.22 11.98 -9.39
C PRO A 148 6.65 11.63 -9.80
N ASP A 149 7.49 12.64 -9.97
CA ASP A 149 8.93 12.43 -10.07
C ASP A 149 9.49 12.07 -8.68
N ILE A 150 9.88 10.79 -8.52
CA ILE A 150 10.44 10.23 -7.30
C ILE A 150 11.95 9.99 -7.42
N SER A 151 12.59 10.48 -8.47
CA SER A 151 14.01 10.23 -8.74
C SER A 151 14.93 10.65 -7.59
N ASN A 152 14.52 11.66 -6.83
CA ASN A 152 15.25 12.18 -5.67
C ASN A 152 14.89 11.52 -4.34
N ASP A 153 13.85 10.68 -4.28
CA ASP A 153 13.41 10.04 -3.05
C ASP A 153 14.36 8.92 -2.59
N GLY A 154 15.09 8.34 -3.53
CA GLY A 154 16.25 7.48 -3.33
C GLY A 154 16.10 6.44 -2.21
N GLU A 155 17.10 6.39 -1.34
CA GLU A 155 17.12 5.48 -0.20
C GLU A 155 16.10 5.82 0.89
N LEU A 156 15.66 7.08 1.00
CA LEU A 156 14.68 7.48 2.02
C LEU A 156 13.34 6.77 1.81
N SER A 157 12.91 6.65 0.57
CA SER A 157 11.67 5.93 0.25
C SER A 157 11.71 4.47 0.71
N ARG A 158 12.90 3.85 0.77
CA ARG A 158 13.10 2.47 1.22
C ARG A 158 12.93 2.31 2.72
N LEU A 159 13.03 3.40 3.50
CA LEU A 159 12.86 3.38 4.95
C LEU A 159 11.40 3.51 5.39
N VAL A 160 10.50 3.98 4.54
CA VAL A 160 9.07 4.16 4.86
C VAL A 160 8.47 2.85 5.35
N GLU A 161 8.54 1.81 4.54
CA GLU A 161 7.92 0.51 4.81
C GLU A 161 8.54 -0.19 6.05
N PRO A 162 9.87 -0.32 6.20
CA PRO A 162 10.46 -0.85 7.42
C PRO A 162 10.06 -0.05 8.67
N THR A 163 9.87 1.27 8.55
CA THR A 163 9.41 2.09 9.68
C THR A 163 7.97 1.77 10.04
N LEU A 164 7.09 1.64 9.05
CA LEU A 164 5.69 1.23 9.28
C LEU A 164 5.62 -0.17 9.90
N PHE A 165 6.43 -1.13 9.43
CA PHE A 165 6.49 -2.47 10.02
C PHE A 165 7.00 -2.45 11.45
N ALA A 166 8.01 -1.63 11.76
CA ALA A 166 8.49 -1.46 13.12
C ALA A 166 7.40 -0.84 14.03
N ILE A 167 6.65 0.17 13.55
CA ILE A 167 5.49 0.72 14.29
C ILE A 167 4.45 -0.37 14.54
N ARG A 168 4.15 -1.20 13.55
CA ARG A 168 3.22 -2.34 13.68
C ARG A 168 3.68 -3.32 14.76
N ALA A 169 4.95 -3.69 14.78
CA ALA A 169 5.53 -4.56 15.81
C ALA A 169 5.43 -3.94 17.21
N VAL A 170 5.70 -2.64 17.33
CA VAL A 170 5.51 -1.88 18.60
C VAL A 170 4.06 -1.98 19.09
N VAL A 171 3.09 -1.86 18.20
CA VAL A 171 1.66 -1.86 18.57
C VAL A 171 1.15 -3.26 18.87
N ARG A 172 1.49 -4.24 18.04
CA ARG A 172 1.01 -5.64 18.16
C ARG A 172 1.74 -6.42 19.24
N GLU A 173 3.04 -6.33 19.28
CA GLU A 173 3.94 -7.21 20.04
C GLU A 173 4.50 -6.53 21.28
N GLY A 174 4.34 -5.23 21.40
CA GLY A 174 4.85 -4.46 22.54
C GLY A 174 6.34 -4.19 22.47
N GLU A 175 6.95 -4.32 21.28
CA GLU A 175 8.37 -4.01 21.07
C GLU A 175 8.72 -2.58 21.50
N ASP A 176 10.01 -2.28 21.64
CA ASP A 176 10.45 -0.94 21.98
C ASP A 176 10.37 0.01 20.78
N LEU A 177 10.51 1.31 21.05
CA LEU A 177 10.46 2.34 20.01
C LEU A 177 11.84 2.67 19.42
N GLU A 178 12.90 2.02 19.83
CA GLU A 178 14.27 2.41 19.47
C GLU A 178 14.48 2.32 17.95
N GLY A 179 14.12 1.20 17.34
CA GLY A 179 14.22 0.99 15.88
C GLY A 179 13.36 1.97 15.09
N VAL A 180 12.13 2.25 15.56
CA VAL A 180 11.24 3.23 14.95
C VAL A 180 11.86 4.63 15.00
N MET A 181 12.38 5.04 16.16
CA MET A 181 12.99 6.37 16.35
C MET A 181 14.25 6.54 15.52
N ALA A 182 15.07 5.49 15.36
CA ALA A 182 16.25 5.51 14.52
C ALA A 182 15.87 5.79 13.04
N ASN A 183 14.94 5.00 12.49
CA ASN A 183 14.46 5.20 11.13
C ASN A 183 13.81 6.56 10.93
N LEU A 184 12.94 6.98 11.86
CA LEU A 184 12.28 8.29 11.80
C LEU A 184 13.28 9.44 11.79
N THR A 185 14.37 9.35 12.55
CA THR A 185 15.43 10.36 12.58
C THR A 185 16.07 10.52 11.19
N VAL A 186 16.32 9.42 10.48
CA VAL A 186 16.87 9.45 9.12
C VAL A 186 15.86 10.06 8.14
N LEU A 187 14.59 9.65 8.21
CA LEU A 187 13.51 10.18 7.38
C LEU A 187 13.35 11.70 7.58
N GLN A 188 13.33 12.17 8.81
CA GLN A 188 13.20 13.61 9.13
C GLN A 188 14.40 14.43 8.62
N ARG A 189 15.63 13.91 8.72
CA ARG A 189 16.82 14.58 8.15
C ARG A 189 16.71 14.70 6.63
N GLY A 190 16.26 13.65 5.96
CA GLY A 190 16.02 13.67 4.52
C GLY A 190 14.97 14.69 4.11
N ARG A 191 13.84 14.76 4.84
CA ARG A 191 12.80 15.77 4.66
C ARG A 191 13.35 17.21 4.69
N VAL A 192 14.18 17.52 5.68
CA VAL A 192 14.77 18.86 5.84
C VAL A 192 15.74 19.20 4.70
N SER A 193 16.32 18.22 4.03
CA SER A 193 17.22 18.45 2.89
C SER A 193 16.53 19.10 1.68
N GLY A 194 15.19 19.09 1.62
CA GLY A 194 14.38 19.72 0.56
C GLY A 194 14.52 19.08 -0.81
N ARG A 195 15.02 17.84 -0.88
CA ARG A 195 15.31 17.12 -2.14
C ARG A 195 14.39 15.91 -2.37
N VAL A 196 13.29 15.82 -1.68
CA VAL A 196 12.35 14.68 -1.77
C VAL A 196 11.00 15.15 -2.29
N SER A 197 10.21 14.24 -2.87
CA SER A 197 8.88 14.55 -3.39
C SER A 197 7.90 14.97 -2.29
N ASP A 198 6.90 15.77 -2.65
CA ASP A 198 5.86 16.21 -1.71
C ASP A 198 5.10 15.02 -1.11
N GLY A 199 4.88 13.96 -1.89
CA GLY A 199 4.25 12.74 -1.41
C GLY A 199 5.05 12.03 -0.31
N LEU A 200 6.38 11.97 -0.48
CA LEU A 200 7.26 11.39 0.55
C LEU A 200 7.32 12.28 1.80
N ILE A 201 7.38 13.61 1.63
CA ILE A 201 7.30 14.57 2.76
C ILE A 201 6.06 14.30 3.59
N PHE A 202 4.91 14.16 2.93
CA PHE A 202 3.66 13.92 3.60
C PHE A 202 3.67 12.60 4.41
N LEU A 203 4.16 11.50 3.82
CA LEU A 203 4.28 10.22 4.54
C LEU A 203 5.19 10.33 5.76
N ILE A 204 6.31 11.06 5.65
CA ILE A 204 7.21 11.29 6.78
C ILE A 204 6.50 12.07 7.89
N ASP A 205 5.69 13.06 7.55
CA ASP A 205 4.93 13.86 8.52
C ASP A 205 3.87 13.01 9.22
N GLU A 206 3.14 12.17 8.50
CA GLU A 206 2.17 11.24 9.10
C GLU A 206 2.84 10.20 10.02
N ILE A 207 3.93 9.59 9.57
CA ILE A 207 4.71 8.66 10.40
C ILE A 207 5.20 9.37 11.67
N SER A 208 5.67 10.61 11.54
CA SER A 208 6.13 11.41 12.69
C SER A 208 5.00 11.68 13.69
N ALA A 209 3.80 11.99 13.21
CA ALA A 209 2.61 12.21 14.05
C ALA A 209 2.22 10.92 14.79
N MET A 210 2.20 9.77 14.07
CA MET A 210 1.92 8.46 14.67
C MET A 210 2.90 8.11 15.78
N VAL A 211 4.20 8.28 15.54
CA VAL A 211 5.24 7.97 16.53
C VAL A 211 5.12 8.88 17.76
N SER A 212 4.82 10.16 17.54
CA SER A 212 4.60 11.12 18.63
C SER A 212 3.43 10.70 19.53
N GLU A 213 2.34 10.22 18.92
CA GLU A 213 1.18 9.72 19.66
C GLU A 213 1.49 8.41 20.40
N LEU A 214 2.24 7.49 19.77
CA LEU A 214 2.69 6.25 20.44
C LEU A 214 3.55 6.55 21.69
N VAL A 215 4.47 7.51 21.58
CA VAL A 215 5.29 7.97 22.71
C VAL A 215 4.40 8.54 23.82
N ARG A 216 3.35 9.30 23.48
CA ARG A 216 2.39 9.85 24.44
C ARG A 216 1.60 8.76 25.16
N LEU A 217 1.18 7.73 24.43
CA LEU A 217 0.36 6.64 24.97
C LEU A 217 1.13 5.65 25.86
N ARG A 218 2.47 5.66 25.79
CA ARG A 218 3.36 4.80 26.61
C ARG A 218 3.79 5.45 27.94
N LYS A 219 3.56 6.75 28.10
CA LYS A 219 3.77 7.50 29.36
C LYS A 219 2.57 7.39 30.28
#